data_cbb363210f17ecda9ece0e54c6a322d6
#
_entry.id   cbb363210f17ecda9ece0e54c6a322d6
#
_cell.length_a   1.000
_cell.length_b   1.000
_cell.length_c   1.000
_cell.angle_alpha   90.00
_cell.angle_beta   90.00
_cell.angle_gamma   90.00
#
_symmetry.space_group_name_H-M   'P 1'
#
loop_
_entity.id
_entity.type
_entity.pdbx_description
1 polymer ?
#
loop_
_entity_poly.entity_id
_entity_poly.type
_entity_poly.pdbx_seq_one_letter_code
_entity_poly.pdbx_strand_id
1 'polypeptide(L)'
;GYDTSAIGDWCAGYYEVIPLGMENLSVSSFDNFKIYMSQAVVMAHFVIPLYFDNALGYKIFPQIGAFAQFVTPEVVTTRVEKRIEKIATEQKPFFWHVFYSCNHLPYGNAEPYCSMFADPTYQGPNINKVDFDIDSFIGGTNLESKWKALPPKEMHQIRALYDGSTRQFDDCVAKILTSLKINGLENNTIVIITADHGDDHYEPGVTLGHGLTFNGGLQANHVPLIVHVPGAKPQVIPETVRLIDVIPTLADLLDQEKSPTWQGQSFASWIRQTESPIFRPFYGETGFPFIQFKVEGVERPKLPPMDEATDIDPNFNYQFVLKDQYLARVIEAKQRCLRTRHWKIVCTPTASGSRHFGLFQISNDPDGEKNLATKRPEVLASMQIALERWMDQKAETSIADIFPQGEPE
;
A
#
# COMPACT_ATOMS: atom_id res chain seq x y z
N GLY A 1 -28.97 -4.94 -10.34
CA GLY A 1 -27.88 -4.54 -9.49
C GLY A 1 -26.86 -3.70 -10.23
N TYR A 2 -25.79 -3.44 -9.55
CA TYR A 2 -24.63 -2.72 -10.09
C TYR A 2 -23.86 -3.61 -11.08
N ASP A 3 -23.21 -3.02 -12.08
CA ASP A 3 -22.10 -3.64 -12.78
C ASP A 3 -20.86 -3.57 -11.89
N THR A 4 -20.42 -4.70 -11.37
CA THR A 4 -19.26 -4.77 -10.47
C THR A 4 -18.03 -5.27 -11.21
N SER A 5 -16.93 -4.51 -11.16
CA SER A 5 -15.71 -4.85 -11.91
C SER A 5 -14.44 -4.59 -11.13
N ALA A 6 -13.49 -5.50 -11.21
CA ALA A 6 -12.09 -5.26 -10.86
C ALA A 6 -11.27 -5.09 -12.15
N ILE A 7 -10.57 -3.97 -12.28
CA ILE A 7 -9.77 -3.63 -13.44
C ILE A 7 -8.38 -3.26 -12.94
N GLY A 8 -7.34 -3.96 -13.34
CA GLY A 8 -6.02 -3.69 -12.82
C GLY A 8 -4.92 -4.49 -13.50
N ASP A 9 -3.75 -4.38 -12.93
CA ASP A 9 -2.56 -5.13 -13.31
C ASP A 9 -2.30 -6.34 -12.40
N TRP A 10 -1.06 -6.84 -12.35
CA TRP A 10 -0.72 -8.10 -11.69
C TRP A 10 -1.08 -8.16 -10.20
N CYS A 11 -0.97 -7.05 -9.45
CA CYS A 11 -1.33 -7.04 -8.04
C CYS A 11 -2.83 -7.25 -7.81
N ALA A 12 -3.68 -6.94 -8.79
CA ALA A 12 -5.11 -7.22 -8.75
C ALA A 12 -5.45 -8.68 -9.13
N GLY A 13 -4.48 -9.49 -9.50
CA GLY A 13 -4.68 -10.88 -9.95
C GLY A 13 -5.32 -11.79 -8.90
N TYR A 14 -5.23 -11.46 -7.62
CA TYR A 14 -5.87 -12.23 -6.56
C TYR A 14 -7.42 -12.22 -6.65
N TYR A 15 -8.03 -11.29 -7.36
CA TYR A 15 -9.47 -11.31 -7.64
C TYR A 15 -9.93 -12.54 -8.42
N GLU A 16 -9.05 -13.18 -9.16
CA GLU A 16 -9.36 -14.45 -9.82
C GLU A 16 -9.52 -15.61 -8.82
N VAL A 17 -8.85 -15.52 -7.69
CA VAL A 17 -8.96 -16.50 -6.61
C VAL A 17 -10.08 -16.15 -5.62
N ILE A 18 -10.20 -14.86 -5.29
CA ILE A 18 -11.21 -14.35 -4.34
C ILE A 18 -11.90 -13.16 -4.98
N PRO A 19 -12.97 -13.36 -5.77
CA PRO A 19 -13.59 -12.29 -6.56
C PRO A 19 -14.31 -11.22 -5.74
N LEU A 20 -14.55 -11.42 -4.46
CA LEU A 20 -15.15 -10.45 -3.52
C LEU A 20 -16.44 -9.79 -4.04
N GLY A 21 -17.25 -10.51 -4.82
CA GLY A 21 -18.47 -10.00 -5.43
C GLY A 21 -18.29 -9.23 -6.74
N MET A 22 -17.08 -9.18 -7.29
CA MET A 22 -16.84 -8.61 -8.63
C MET A 22 -17.30 -9.59 -9.71
N GLU A 23 -18.27 -9.17 -10.52
CA GLU A 23 -18.83 -9.99 -11.60
C GLU A 23 -17.91 -10.02 -12.84
N ASN A 24 -17.16 -8.92 -13.04
CA ASN A 24 -16.31 -8.76 -14.21
C ASN A 24 -14.86 -8.53 -13.75
N LEU A 25 -13.97 -9.37 -14.23
CA LEU A 25 -12.55 -9.27 -13.94
C LEU A 25 -11.79 -8.86 -15.22
N SER A 26 -11.08 -7.75 -15.15
CA SER A 26 -10.14 -7.30 -16.18
C SER A 26 -8.78 -7.08 -15.53
N VAL A 27 -8.23 -8.14 -15.00
CA VAL A 27 -6.97 -8.20 -14.28
C VAL A 27 -5.96 -9.04 -15.05
N SER A 28 -4.67 -8.78 -14.82
CA SER A 28 -3.62 -9.61 -15.37
C SER A 28 -3.44 -10.79 -14.44
N SER A 29 -3.84 -11.98 -14.90
CA SER A 29 -3.55 -13.21 -14.16
C SER A 29 -2.21 -13.79 -14.59
N PHE A 30 -1.65 -14.65 -13.73
CA PHE A 30 -0.54 -15.51 -14.11
C PHE A 30 -0.90 -16.45 -15.28
N ASP A 31 -2.17 -16.75 -15.47
CA ASP A 31 -2.70 -17.50 -16.61
C ASP A 31 -2.80 -16.66 -17.89
N ASN A 32 -2.65 -15.36 -17.83
CA ASN A 32 -2.60 -14.54 -19.02
C ASN A 32 -1.24 -14.70 -19.72
N PHE A 33 -1.03 -15.93 -20.21
CA PHE A 33 0.16 -16.40 -20.89
C PHE A 33 0.66 -15.44 -21.99
N LYS A 34 -0.23 -14.69 -22.63
CA LYS A 34 0.16 -13.72 -23.66
C LYS A 34 0.93 -12.54 -23.09
N ILE A 35 0.50 -12.01 -21.92
CA ILE A 35 1.21 -10.90 -21.27
C ILE A 35 2.52 -11.39 -20.69
N TYR A 36 2.47 -12.50 -19.96
CA TYR A 36 3.66 -13.14 -19.39
C TYR A 36 4.66 -13.52 -20.48
N MET A 37 4.24 -14.15 -21.57
CA MET A 37 5.11 -14.54 -22.66
C MET A 37 5.66 -13.35 -23.44
N SER A 38 4.89 -12.30 -23.65
CA SER A 38 5.43 -11.09 -24.31
C SER A 38 6.58 -10.48 -23.52
N GLN A 39 6.49 -10.45 -22.21
CA GLN A 39 7.56 -9.97 -21.34
C GLN A 39 8.69 -10.98 -21.21
N ALA A 40 8.38 -12.25 -20.99
CA ALA A 40 9.39 -13.30 -20.93
C ALA A 40 10.20 -13.41 -22.22
N VAL A 41 9.58 -13.26 -23.38
CA VAL A 41 10.25 -13.24 -24.69
C VAL A 41 11.18 -12.04 -24.81
N VAL A 42 10.73 -10.83 -24.43
CA VAL A 42 11.57 -9.62 -24.43
C VAL A 42 12.73 -9.76 -23.46
N MET A 43 12.49 -10.29 -22.26
CA MET A 43 13.52 -10.48 -21.24
C MET A 43 14.47 -11.63 -21.52
N ALA A 44 13.97 -12.74 -22.09
CA ALA A 44 14.78 -13.90 -22.46
C ALA A 44 15.59 -13.69 -23.75
N HIS A 45 15.24 -12.70 -24.54
CA HIS A 45 15.97 -12.39 -25.77
C HIS A 45 17.23 -11.60 -25.41
N PHE A 46 18.39 -12.27 -25.35
CA PHE A 46 19.66 -11.70 -24.87
C PHE A 46 20.08 -10.40 -25.58
N VAL A 47 19.69 -10.19 -26.83
CA VAL A 47 20.02 -8.98 -27.59
C VAL A 47 19.24 -7.78 -27.08
N ILE A 48 17.97 -7.94 -26.75
CA ILE A 48 17.11 -6.83 -26.34
C ILE A 48 17.59 -6.22 -25.00
N PRO A 49 17.75 -6.98 -23.91
CA PRO A 49 18.31 -6.43 -22.67
C PRO A 49 19.72 -5.87 -22.83
N LEU A 50 20.57 -6.51 -23.64
CA LEU A 50 21.96 -6.09 -23.80
C LEU A 50 22.12 -4.72 -24.49
N TYR A 51 21.29 -4.44 -25.50
CA TYR A 51 21.43 -3.22 -26.31
C TYR A 51 20.35 -2.17 -26.02
N PHE A 52 19.25 -2.55 -25.41
CA PHE A 52 18.10 -1.68 -25.18
C PHE A 52 17.75 -1.45 -23.70
N ASP A 53 18.60 -1.89 -22.77
CA ASP A 53 18.49 -1.52 -21.35
C ASP A 53 19.03 -0.08 -21.14
N ASN A 54 18.34 0.88 -21.74
CA ASN A 54 18.67 2.31 -21.74
C ASN A 54 17.45 3.15 -22.11
N ALA A 55 17.55 4.48 -21.94
CA ALA A 55 16.43 5.42 -22.15
C ALA A 55 15.79 5.32 -23.55
N LEU A 56 16.57 5.05 -24.60
CA LEU A 56 16.03 4.84 -25.95
C LEU A 56 15.32 3.49 -26.06
N GLY A 57 15.89 2.46 -25.49
CA GLY A 57 15.32 1.12 -25.49
C GLY A 57 14.00 1.06 -24.75
N TYR A 58 13.83 1.79 -23.64
CA TYR A 58 12.58 1.88 -22.90
C TYR A 58 11.46 2.58 -23.68
N LYS A 59 11.80 3.49 -24.61
CA LYS A 59 10.80 4.08 -25.53
C LYS A 59 10.33 3.08 -26.60
N ILE A 60 11.24 2.21 -27.07
CA ILE A 60 10.96 1.22 -28.12
C ILE A 60 10.34 -0.05 -27.52
N PHE A 61 10.85 -0.49 -26.38
CA PHE A 61 10.44 -1.70 -25.64
C PHE A 61 10.14 -1.35 -24.18
N PRO A 62 9.02 -0.67 -23.88
CA PRO A 62 8.70 -0.25 -22.52
C PRO A 62 8.65 -1.40 -21.51
N GLN A 63 8.45 -2.64 -21.99
CA GLN A 63 8.44 -3.85 -21.18
C GLN A 63 9.78 -4.10 -20.46
N ILE A 64 10.91 -3.67 -21.01
CA ILE A 64 12.23 -3.84 -20.38
C ILE A 64 12.31 -2.99 -19.09
N GLY A 65 11.75 -1.76 -19.11
CA GLY A 65 11.72 -0.87 -17.97
C GLY A 65 10.71 -1.30 -16.89
N ALA A 66 9.68 -2.04 -17.28
CA ALA A 66 8.53 -2.38 -16.45
C ALA A 66 8.65 -3.80 -15.84
N PHE A 67 9.81 -4.23 -15.42
CA PHE A 67 10.03 -5.62 -14.97
C PHE A 67 9.13 -6.05 -13.78
N ALA A 68 8.71 -5.13 -12.94
CA ALA A 68 7.73 -5.42 -11.88
C ALA A 68 6.29 -5.08 -12.28
N GLN A 69 6.11 -4.39 -13.39
CA GLN A 69 4.79 -4.01 -13.90
C GLN A 69 4.48 -4.84 -15.13
N PHE A 70 3.78 -5.93 -14.95
CA PHE A 70 3.38 -6.80 -16.08
C PHE A 70 2.49 -6.08 -17.09
N VAL A 71 1.87 -4.96 -16.70
CA VAL A 71 1.05 -4.11 -17.56
C VAL A 71 1.35 -2.66 -17.26
N THR A 72 1.60 -1.84 -18.30
CA THR A 72 1.80 -0.42 -18.10
C THR A 72 0.49 0.25 -17.61
N PRO A 73 0.56 1.31 -16.79
CA PRO A 73 -0.63 2.01 -16.28
C PRO A 73 -1.59 2.47 -17.38
N GLU A 74 -1.06 2.84 -18.55
CA GLU A 74 -1.86 3.27 -19.71
C GLU A 74 -2.75 2.15 -20.26
N VAL A 75 -2.34 0.89 -20.15
CA VAL A 75 -3.16 -0.25 -20.56
C VAL A 75 -4.35 -0.42 -19.62
N VAL A 76 -4.14 -0.30 -18.31
CA VAL A 76 -5.23 -0.30 -17.32
C VAL A 76 -6.19 0.86 -17.62
N THR A 77 -5.65 2.08 -17.81
CA THR A 77 -6.42 3.27 -18.15
C THR A 77 -7.28 3.06 -19.39
N THR A 78 -6.71 2.52 -20.48
CA THR A 78 -7.46 2.25 -21.72
C THR A 78 -8.59 1.24 -21.51
N ARG A 79 -8.41 0.25 -20.63
CA ARG A 79 -9.49 -0.69 -20.29
C ARG A 79 -10.62 0.01 -19.53
N VAL A 80 -10.27 0.91 -18.61
CA VAL A 80 -11.25 1.72 -17.87
C VAL A 80 -12.03 2.65 -18.82
N GLU A 81 -11.34 3.37 -19.72
CA GLU A 81 -11.98 4.26 -20.71
C GLU A 81 -12.99 3.51 -21.58
N LYS A 82 -12.61 2.36 -22.14
CA LYS A 82 -13.54 1.50 -22.92
C LYS A 82 -14.73 1.03 -22.10
N ARG A 83 -14.54 0.77 -20.81
CA ARG A 83 -15.62 0.37 -19.92
C ARG A 83 -16.56 1.53 -19.63
N ILE A 84 -16.03 2.76 -19.46
CA ILE A 84 -16.80 3.99 -19.30
C ILE A 84 -17.68 4.22 -20.54
N GLU A 85 -17.13 4.13 -21.73
CA GLU A 85 -17.87 4.25 -22.99
C GLU A 85 -19.03 3.25 -23.07
N LYS A 86 -18.77 1.99 -22.69
CA LYS A 86 -19.78 0.94 -22.69
C LYS A 86 -20.89 1.22 -21.68
N ILE A 87 -20.55 1.49 -20.41
CA ILE A 87 -21.53 1.67 -19.34
C ILE A 87 -22.39 2.93 -19.55
N ALA A 88 -21.84 3.97 -20.17
CA ALA A 88 -22.58 5.17 -20.54
C ALA A 88 -23.73 4.87 -21.51
N THR A 89 -23.57 3.90 -22.43
CA THR A 89 -24.63 3.48 -23.34
C THR A 89 -25.64 2.55 -22.66
N GLU A 90 -25.20 1.72 -21.73
CA GLU A 90 -26.05 0.76 -21.00
C GLU A 90 -26.86 1.43 -19.89
N GLN A 91 -26.46 2.61 -19.42
CA GLN A 91 -27.09 3.38 -18.33
C GLN A 91 -27.30 2.54 -17.05
N LYS A 92 -26.42 1.57 -16.80
CA LYS A 92 -26.44 0.70 -15.62
C LYS A 92 -25.58 1.32 -14.54
N PRO A 93 -26.00 1.31 -13.24
CA PRO A 93 -25.14 1.73 -12.15
C PRO A 93 -23.93 0.79 -12.05
N PHE A 94 -22.80 1.31 -11.64
CA PHE A 94 -21.56 0.55 -11.59
C PHE A 94 -20.79 0.80 -10.28
N PHE A 95 -20.02 -0.22 -9.87
CA PHE A 95 -19.04 -0.16 -8.79
C PHE A 95 -17.75 -0.83 -9.31
N TRP A 96 -16.70 -0.05 -9.48
CA TRP A 96 -15.43 -0.54 -10.02
C TRP A 96 -14.28 -0.29 -9.06
N HIS A 97 -13.47 -1.32 -8.85
CA HIS A 97 -12.16 -1.20 -8.23
C HIS A 97 -11.11 -1.17 -9.35
N VAL A 98 -10.43 -0.04 -9.48
CA VAL A 98 -9.35 0.15 -10.46
C VAL A 98 -8.03 0.17 -9.71
N PHE A 99 -7.13 -0.74 -10.04
CA PHE A 99 -5.85 -0.91 -9.36
C PHE A 99 -4.68 -0.67 -10.30
N TYR A 100 -3.73 0.14 -9.83
CA TYR A 100 -2.48 0.44 -10.51
C TYR A 100 -1.31 0.09 -9.60
N SER A 101 -0.34 -0.70 -10.07
CA SER A 101 0.88 -1.02 -9.33
C SER A 101 2.09 -0.19 -9.74
N CYS A 102 1.89 0.92 -10.47
CA CYS A 102 3.01 1.73 -10.95
C CYS A 102 3.91 2.30 -9.84
N ASN A 103 3.36 2.53 -8.65
CA ASN A 103 4.13 2.99 -7.49
C ASN A 103 4.75 1.85 -6.66
N HIS A 104 4.57 0.59 -7.08
CA HIS A 104 5.20 -0.55 -6.41
C HIS A 104 6.67 -0.72 -6.87
N LEU A 105 7.53 -1.15 -5.94
CA LEU A 105 8.91 -1.54 -6.28
C LEU A 105 8.95 -2.48 -7.49
N PRO A 106 9.94 -2.30 -8.39
CA PRO A 106 11.12 -1.45 -8.34
C PRO A 106 10.96 -0.05 -8.97
N TYR A 107 9.77 0.55 -9.02
CA TYR A 107 9.47 1.88 -9.58
C TYR A 107 9.96 2.03 -11.03
N GLY A 108 9.70 1.02 -11.85
CA GLY A 108 10.15 0.98 -13.25
C GLY A 108 9.21 1.78 -14.16
N ASN A 109 9.63 2.97 -14.57
CA ASN A 109 8.83 3.86 -15.41
C ASN A 109 9.44 4.02 -16.80
N ALA A 110 8.58 4.20 -17.81
CA ALA A 110 9.00 4.63 -19.11
C ALA A 110 9.32 6.15 -19.14
N GLU A 111 10.05 6.58 -20.16
CA GLU A 111 10.18 8.01 -20.45
C GLU A 111 8.81 8.61 -20.79
N PRO A 112 8.54 9.84 -20.35
CA PRO A 112 9.44 10.81 -19.67
C PRO A 112 9.51 10.66 -18.15
N TYR A 113 8.74 9.76 -17.55
CA TYR A 113 8.53 9.71 -16.10
C TYR A 113 9.79 9.30 -15.33
N CYS A 114 10.58 8.35 -15.84
CA CYS A 114 11.81 7.88 -15.17
C CYS A 114 12.89 8.97 -15.05
N SER A 115 12.88 9.95 -15.96
CA SER A 115 13.88 11.03 -15.98
C SER A 115 13.34 12.37 -15.44
N MET A 116 12.01 12.49 -15.24
CA MET A 116 11.35 13.77 -14.98
C MET A 116 11.83 14.46 -13.70
N PHE A 117 12.12 13.71 -12.65
CA PHE A 117 12.58 14.22 -11.35
C PHE A 117 14.01 13.81 -11.03
N ALA A 118 14.66 13.06 -11.93
CA ALA A 118 15.99 12.55 -11.73
C ALA A 118 17.07 13.63 -11.91
N ASP A 119 18.20 13.47 -11.24
CA ASP A 119 19.41 14.25 -11.54
C ASP A 119 19.90 13.87 -12.95
N PRO A 120 19.95 14.79 -13.92
CA PRO A 120 20.40 14.49 -15.29
C PRO A 120 21.86 14.03 -15.38
N THR A 121 22.63 14.21 -14.32
CA THR A 121 24.03 13.78 -14.23
C THR A 121 24.20 12.43 -13.53
N TYR A 122 23.11 11.80 -13.10
CA TYR A 122 23.15 10.53 -12.43
C TYR A 122 23.66 9.41 -13.36
N GLN A 123 24.63 8.62 -12.88
CA GLN A 123 25.29 7.53 -13.62
C GLN A 123 25.29 6.20 -12.82
N GLY A 124 24.46 6.12 -11.77
CA GLY A 124 24.38 4.93 -10.92
C GLY A 124 23.46 3.83 -11.50
N PRO A 125 23.22 2.76 -10.75
CA PRO A 125 22.41 1.61 -11.21
C PRO A 125 20.91 1.91 -11.31
N ASN A 126 20.41 2.93 -10.60
CA ASN A 126 18.98 3.23 -10.50
C ASN A 126 18.51 4.25 -11.56
N ILE A 127 18.84 4.06 -12.83
CA ILE A 127 18.51 5.06 -13.89
C ILE A 127 17.01 5.06 -14.19
N ASN A 128 16.43 3.89 -14.49
CA ASN A 128 15.06 3.76 -14.97
C ASN A 128 14.16 2.91 -14.04
N LYS A 129 14.76 2.23 -13.13
CA LYS A 129 14.14 1.43 -12.07
C LYS A 129 15.13 1.28 -10.91
N VAL A 130 14.63 0.93 -9.75
CA VAL A 130 15.50 0.56 -8.63
C VAL A 130 16.22 -0.74 -8.95
N ASP A 131 17.54 -0.75 -8.79
CA ASP A 131 18.36 -1.97 -8.85
C ASP A 131 18.14 -2.80 -7.59
N PHE A 132 17.11 -3.64 -7.67
CA PHE A 132 16.57 -4.41 -6.54
C PHE A 132 16.96 -5.88 -6.67
N ASP A 133 17.78 -6.33 -5.73
CA ASP A 133 18.16 -7.74 -5.62
C ASP A 133 17.08 -8.53 -4.87
N ILE A 134 16.16 -9.11 -5.63
CA ILE A 134 15.03 -9.87 -5.10
C ILE A 134 15.47 -11.12 -4.32
N ASP A 135 16.56 -11.77 -4.73
CA ASP A 135 17.05 -12.99 -4.07
C ASP A 135 17.56 -12.68 -2.66
N SER A 136 18.32 -11.59 -2.53
CA SER A 136 18.76 -11.09 -1.22
C SER A 136 17.56 -10.64 -0.37
N PHE A 137 16.53 -10.06 -0.97
CA PHE A 137 15.31 -9.62 -0.29
C PHE A 137 14.52 -10.82 0.25
N ILE A 138 14.22 -11.80 -0.58
CA ILE A 138 13.48 -13.01 -0.18
C ILE A 138 14.30 -13.85 0.81
N GLY A 139 15.60 -13.96 0.61
CA GLY A 139 16.50 -14.69 1.49
C GLY A 139 16.76 -14.03 2.85
N GLY A 140 16.31 -12.80 3.06
CA GLY A 140 16.41 -12.09 4.34
C GLY A 140 17.85 -11.81 4.81
N THR A 141 18.85 -11.89 3.92
CA THR A 141 20.26 -11.78 4.27
C THR A 141 20.80 -10.36 4.10
N ASN A 142 21.29 -9.77 5.19
CA ASN A 142 22.04 -8.50 5.22
C ASN A 142 21.38 -7.26 4.60
N LEU A 143 20.06 -7.27 4.39
CA LEU A 143 19.33 -6.16 3.78
C LEU A 143 19.50 -4.85 4.52
N GLU A 144 19.37 -4.90 5.86
CA GLU A 144 19.46 -3.71 6.70
C GLU A 144 20.84 -3.04 6.59
N SER A 145 21.92 -3.82 6.55
CA SER A 145 23.28 -3.29 6.42
C SER A 145 23.56 -2.78 5.00
N LYS A 146 23.07 -3.47 3.97
CA LYS A 146 23.23 -3.08 2.56
C LYS A 146 22.57 -1.74 2.28
N TRP A 147 21.36 -1.50 2.80
CA TRP A 147 20.58 -0.32 2.47
C TRP A 147 20.84 0.90 3.37
N LYS A 148 21.21 0.70 4.62
CA LYS A 148 21.70 1.79 5.48
C LYS A 148 22.96 2.47 4.96
N ALA A 149 23.68 1.80 4.07
CA ALA A 149 24.92 2.30 3.46
C ALA A 149 24.70 3.02 2.12
N LEU A 150 23.47 3.22 1.66
CA LEU A 150 23.22 3.90 0.38
C LEU A 150 23.63 5.38 0.44
N PRO A 151 24.43 5.83 -0.55
CA PRO A 151 24.78 7.25 -0.67
C PRO A 151 23.51 8.11 -0.84
N PRO A 152 23.50 9.37 -0.33
CA PRO A 152 22.37 10.29 -0.52
C PRO A 152 21.94 10.46 -1.98
N LYS A 153 22.87 10.39 -2.93
CA LYS A 153 22.59 10.48 -4.36
C LYS A 153 21.76 9.30 -4.87
N GLU A 154 22.00 8.09 -4.35
CA GLU A 154 21.19 6.90 -4.69
C GLU A 154 19.77 7.02 -4.12
N MET A 155 19.66 7.46 -2.86
CA MET A 155 18.37 7.68 -2.22
C MET A 155 17.55 8.75 -2.95
N HIS A 156 18.19 9.84 -3.39
CA HIS A 156 17.53 10.87 -4.18
C HIS A 156 17.00 10.29 -5.49
N GLN A 157 17.81 9.50 -6.20
CA GLN A 157 17.42 8.87 -7.47
C GLN A 157 16.24 7.90 -7.29
N ILE A 158 16.24 7.08 -6.24
CA ILE A 158 15.14 6.16 -5.93
C ILE A 158 13.83 6.92 -5.69
N ARG A 159 13.88 8.01 -4.91
CA ARG A 159 12.73 8.89 -4.69
C ARG A 159 12.24 9.56 -5.97
N ALA A 160 13.17 9.99 -6.83
CA ALA A 160 12.83 10.56 -8.12
C ALA A 160 12.10 9.57 -9.05
N LEU A 161 12.45 8.29 -9.00
CA LEU A 161 11.72 7.24 -9.71
C LEU A 161 10.31 7.05 -9.15
N TYR A 162 10.15 7.06 -7.82
CA TYR A 162 8.84 6.98 -7.19
C TYR A 162 7.96 8.19 -7.54
N ASP A 163 8.51 9.40 -7.54
CA ASP A 163 7.83 10.63 -7.96
C ASP A 163 7.41 10.54 -9.43
N GLY A 164 8.24 9.97 -10.29
CA GLY A 164 7.91 9.68 -11.69
C GLY A 164 6.73 8.71 -11.83
N SER A 165 6.68 7.66 -11.02
CA SER A 165 5.55 6.72 -10.96
C SER A 165 4.26 7.43 -10.54
N THR A 166 4.35 8.28 -9.52
CA THR A 166 3.20 9.07 -9.03
C THR A 166 2.69 10.02 -10.11
N ARG A 167 3.60 10.66 -10.85
CA ARG A 167 3.22 11.53 -11.98
C ARG A 167 2.55 10.74 -13.12
N GLN A 168 3.04 9.56 -13.44
CA GLN A 168 2.42 8.70 -14.44
C GLN A 168 1.00 8.27 -14.02
N PHE A 169 0.82 7.92 -12.75
CA PHE A 169 -0.50 7.62 -12.18
C PHE A 169 -1.44 8.82 -12.28
N ASP A 170 -0.99 10.03 -11.94
CA ASP A 170 -1.77 11.26 -12.03
C ASP A 170 -2.27 11.52 -13.47
N ASP A 171 -1.40 11.32 -14.47
CA ASP A 171 -1.79 11.43 -15.89
C ASP A 171 -2.83 10.37 -16.29
N CYS A 172 -2.77 9.17 -15.74
CA CYS A 172 -3.78 8.12 -15.94
C CYS A 172 -5.13 8.50 -15.31
N VAL A 173 -5.12 9.02 -14.08
CA VAL A 173 -6.33 9.52 -13.40
C VAL A 173 -6.96 10.65 -14.19
N ALA A 174 -6.17 11.60 -14.70
CA ALA A 174 -6.67 12.71 -15.53
C ALA A 174 -7.41 12.22 -16.77
N LYS A 175 -6.94 11.16 -17.43
CA LYS A 175 -7.62 10.52 -18.58
C LYS A 175 -8.95 9.91 -18.18
N ILE A 176 -9.00 9.20 -17.05
CA ILE A 176 -10.25 8.61 -16.54
C ILE A 176 -11.28 9.68 -16.22
N LEU A 177 -10.89 10.75 -15.51
CA LEU A 177 -11.78 11.87 -15.19
C LEU A 177 -12.29 12.56 -16.46
N THR A 178 -11.42 12.73 -17.44
CA THR A 178 -11.79 13.27 -18.76
C THR A 178 -12.79 12.37 -19.48
N SER A 179 -12.58 11.05 -19.45
CA SER A 179 -13.49 10.08 -20.04
C SER A 179 -14.87 10.08 -19.38
N LEU A 180 -14.93 10.13 -18.03
CA LEU A 180 -16.20 10.30 -17.29
C LEU A 180 -16.96 11.55 -17.75
N LYS A 181 -16.24 12.68 -17.89
CA LYS A 181 -16.82 13.96 -18.33
C LYS A 181 -17.36 13.89 -19.76
N ILE A 182 -16.57 13.37 -20.70
CA ILE A 182 -16.97 13.26 -22.13
C ILE A 182 -18.22 12.37 -22.27
N ASN A 183 -18.33 11.34 -21.45
CA ASN A 183 -19.45 10.40 -21.48
C ASN A 183 -20.63 10.81 -20.58
N GLY A 184 -20.61 12.03 -20.00
CA GLY A 184 -21.72 12.58 -19.22
C GLY A 184 -21.91 11.94 -17.85
N LEU A 185 -20.91 11.23 -17.32
CA LEU A 185 -20.98 10.50 -16.06
C LEU A 185 -20.36 11.29 -14.88
N GLU A 186 -19.68 12.41 -15.13
CA GLU A 186 -18.97 13.21 -14.13
C GLU A 186 -19.86 13.57 -12.91
N ASN A 187 -21.11 13.99 -13.17
CA ASN A 187 -22.04 14.45 -12.15
C ASN A 187 -22.88 13.33 -11.51
N ASN A 188 -22.61 12.08 -11.85
CA ASN A 188 -23.33 10.90 -11.33
C ASN A 188 -22.35 9.79 -10.88
N THR A 189 -21.10 10.12 -10.63
CA THR A 189 -20.08 9.15 -10.22
C THR A 189 -19.33 9.66 -8.99
N ILE A 190 -19.33 8.87 -7.93
CA ILE A 190 -18.41 9.07 -6.81
C ILE A 190 -17.05 8.51 -7.24
N VAL A 191 -15.99 9.33 -7.13
CA VAL A 191 -14.63 8.92 -7.42
C VAL A 191 -13.80 8.95 -6.14
N ILE A 192 -13.16 7.83 -5.81
CA ILE A 192 -12.25 7.71 -4.67
C ILE A 192 -10.86 7.38 -5.19
N ILE A 193 -9.88 8.19 -4.82
CA ILE A 193 -8.47 7.97 -5.12
C ILE A 193 -7.75 7.74 -3.80
N THR A 194 -7.11 6.60 -3.67
CA THR A 194 -6.36 6.21 -2.47
C THR A 194 -5.26 5.22 -2.84
N ALA A 195 -4.50 4.76 -1.84
CA ALA A 195 -3.57 3.64 -1.96
C ALA A 195 -3.87 2.62 -0.86
N ASP A 196 -3.46 1.37 -1.07
CA ASP A 196 -3.50 0.30 -0.07
C ASP A 196 -2.47 0.50 1.03
N HIS A 197 -1.29 1.02 0.67
CA HIS A 197 -0.18 1.43 1.55
C HIS A 197 0.67 2.48 0.87
N GLY A 198 1.64 3.06 1.58
CA GLY A 198 2.77 3.82 1.05
C GLY A 198 4.02 2.96 1.01
N ASP A 199 5.17 3.58 0.77
CA ASP A 199 6.49 2.93 0.84
C ASP A 199 7.44 3.70 1.75
N ASP A 200 8.27 2.96 2.47
CA ASP A 200 9.44 3.48 3.19
C ASP A 200 10.59 3.66 2.20
N HIS A 201 11.26 4.80 2.25
CA HIS A 201 12.40 5.14 1.38
C HIS A 201 13.66 5.42 2.21
N TYR A 202 14.07 4.45 3.01
CA TYR A 202 15.26 4.54 3.89
C TYR A 202 15.20 5.64 4.95
N GLU A 203 14.01 5.99 5.41
CA GLU A 203 13.86 6.81 6.60
C GLU A 203 14.50 6.08 7.81
N PRO A 204 14.86 6.80 8.90
CA PRO A 204 15.48 6.18 10.06
C PRO A 204 14.71 4.97 10.60
N GLY A 205 15.41 3.85 10.79
CA GLY A 205 14.83 2.62 11.33
C GLY A 205 14.13 1.69 10.33
N VAL A 206 14.03 2.10 9.05
CA VAL A 206 13.42 1.32 7.98
C VAL A 206 14.34 1.20 6.76
N THR A 207 13.95 0.36 5.82
CA THR A 207 14.60 0.21 4.51
C THR A 207 13.59 0.55 3.41
N LEU A 208 13.87 0.17 2.18
CA LEU A 208 12.94 0.28 1.07
C LEU A 208 11.85 -0.79 1.18
N GLY A 209 10.59 -0.41 0.97
CA GLY A 209 9.45 -1.32 0.94
C GLY A 209 8.33 -0.97 1.92
N HIS A 210 7.44 -1.93 2.17
CA HIS A 210 6.22 -1.70 2.95
C HIS A 210 5.77 -2.95 3.70
N GLY A 211 4.87 -2.75 4.68
CA GLY A 211 4.15 -3.82 5.36
C GLY A 211 4.97 -4.72 6.29
N LEU A 212 6.27 -4.50 6.40
CA LEU A 212 7.21 -5.38 7.10
C LEU A 212 7.45 -4.98 8.55
N THR A 213 7.28 -3.71 8.88
CA THR A 213 7.58 -3.16 10.20
C THR A 213 6.75 -1.92 10.51
N PHE A 214 6.61 -1.61 11.80
CA PHE A 214 6.15 -0.31 12.30
C PHE A 214 7.29 0.50 12.93
N ASN A 215 8.54 0.10 12.71
CA ASN A 215 9.67 0.98 12.99
C ASN A 215 9.59 2.21 12.06
N GLY A 216 10.30 3.28 12.40
CA GLY A 216 10.29 4.51 11.60
C GLY A 216 8.99 5.31 11.72
N GLY A 217 8.74 6.15 10.74
CA GLY A 217 7.63 7.11 10.70
C GLY A 217 6.30 6.53 10.24
N LEU A 218 5.67 7.25 9.32
CA LEU A 218 4.32 6.95 8.86
C LEU A 218 4.25 6.67 7.35
N GLN A 219 5.38 6.71 6.66
CA GLN A 219 5.47 6.74 5.21
C GLN A 219 4.73 5.56 4.55
N ALA A 220 4.94 4.34 5.07
CA ALA A 220 4.25 3.16 4.55
C ALA A 220 2.76 3.06 4.95
N ASN A 221 2.27 3.88 5.90
CA ASN A 221 0.92 3.76 6.45
C ASN A 221 0.05 5.01 6.27
N HIS A 222 0.64 6.15 5.88
CA HIS A 222 -0.08 7.39 5.62
C HIS A 222 -0.31 7.54 4.12
N VAL A 223 -1.49 7.15 3.67
CA VAL A 223 -1.88 7.15 2.25
C VAL A 223 -2.76 8.35 1.91
N PRO A 224 -2.78 8.81 0.65
CA PRO A 224 -3.72 9.82 0.21
C PRO A 224 -5.16 9.26 0.24
N LEU A 225 -6.14 10.13 0.51
CA LEU A 225 -7.54 9.84 0.29
C LEU A 225 -8.24 11.07 -0.27
N ILE A 226 -8.63 11.00 -1.53
CA ILE A 226 -9.39 12.04 -2.22
C ILE A 226 -10.75 11.46 -2.58
N VAL A 227 -11.83 12.11 -2.14
CA VAL A 227 -13.19 11.64 -2.40
C VAL A 227 -13.97 12.75 -3.11
N HIS A 228 -14.30 12.51 -4.37
CA HIS A 228 -15.23 13.34 -5.13
C HIS A 228 -16.63 12.77 -4.98
N VAL A 229 -17.55 13.57 -4.44
CA VAL A 229 -18.99 13.25 -4.38
C VAL A 229 -19.74 14.33 -5.16
N PRO A 230 -20.54 13.97 -6.18
CA PRO A 230 -21.29 14.95 -6.93
C PRO A 230 -22.14 15.85 -6.04
N GLY A 231 -22.03 17.15 -6.22
CA GLY A 231 -22.76 18.16 -5.42
C GLY A 231 -22.16 18.47 -4.04
N ALA A 232 -21.16 17.74 -3.57
CA ALA A 232 -20.48 18.08 -2.32
C ALA A 232 -19.59 19.32 -2.49
N LYS A 233 -19.48 20.13 -1.46
CA LYS A 233 -18.57 21.29 -1.46
C LYS A 233 -17.13 20.84 -1.22
N PRO A 234 -16.15 21.39 -1.93
CA PRO A 234 -14.74 21.14 -1.67
C PRO A 234 -14.36 21.49 -0.22
N GLN A 235 -13.62 20.60 0.42
CA GLN A 235 -13.10 20.80 1.77
C GLN A 235 -11.87 19.92 2.02
N VAL A 236 -11.11 20.26 3.05
CA VAL A 236 -10.05 19.42 3.60
C VAL A 236 -10.53 18.92 4.96
N ILE A 237 -10.56 17.60 5.14
CA ILE A 237 -10.85 16.97 6.44
C ILE A 237 -9.50 16.76 7.13
N PRO A 238 -9.21 17.49 8.23
CA PRO A 238 -7.88 17.46 8.86
C PRO A 238 -7.68 16.21 9.73
N GLU A 239 -8.76 15.51 10.05
CA GLU A 239 -8.71 14.36 10.92
C GLU A 239 -8.40 13.07 10.18
N THR A 240 -7.78 12.13 10.87
CA THR A 240 -7.44 10.82 10.32
C THR A 240 -8.71 10.03 9.99
N VAL A 241 -8.80 9.56 8.77
CA VAL A 241 -9.73 8.51 8.32
C VAL A 241 -8.91 7.26 7.97
N ARG A 242 -9.53 6.09 8.05
CA ARG A 242 -8.86 4.82 7.85
C ARG A 242 -9.42 4.14 6.61
N LEU A 243 -8.65 3.31 5.93
CA LEU A 243 -9.13 2.59 4.74
C LEU A 243 -10.36 1.73 5.04
N ILE A 244 -10.44 1.14 6.25
CA ILE A 244 -11.62 0.37 6.68
C ILE A 244 -12.89 1.22 6.80
N ASP A 245 -12.76 2.56 6.87
CA ASP A 245 -13.89 3.50 6.98
C ASP A 245 -14.50 3.84 5.61
N VAL A 246 -13.82 3.52 4.50
CA VAL A 246 -14.22 3.90 3.13
C VAL A 246 -15.52 3.20 2.72
N ILE A 247 -15.61 1.88 2.87
CA ILE A 247 -16.81 1.11 2.46
C ILE A 247 -18.04 1.47 3.30
N PRO A 248 -17.97 1.58 4.64
CA PRO A 248 -19.09 2.11 5.43
C PRO A 248 -19.52 3.52 5.01
N THR A 249 -18.56 4.37 4.58
CA THR A 249 -18.86 5.72 4.09
C THR A 249 -19.60 5.67 2.75
N LEU A 250 -19.17 4.84 1.82
CA LEU A 250 -19.87 4.63 0.56
C LEU A 250 -21.29 4.13 0.78
N ALA A 251 -21.49 3.17 1.68
CA ALA A 251 -22.82 2.67 2.00
C ALA A 251 -23.74 3.81 2.50
N ASP A 252 -23.25 4.68 3.40
CA ASP A 252 -24.02 5.83 3.87
C ASP A 252 -24.27 6.88 2.78
N LEU A 253 -23.31 7.10 1.88
CA LEU A 253 -23.48 8.05 0.77
C LEU A 253 -24.51 7.56 -0.26
N LEU A 254 -24.68 6.25 -0.38
CA LEU A 254 -25.56 5.57 -1.33
C LEU A 254 -26.85 5.03 -0.67
N ASP A 255 -27.09 5.35 0.60
CA ASP A 255 -28.24 4.88 1.38
C ASP A 255 -28.37 3.33 1.36
N GLN A 256 -27.22 2.63 1.43
CA GLN A 256 -27.16 1.19 1.47
C GLN A 256 -27.00 0.67 2.89
N GLU A 257 -27.52 -0.53 3.15
CA GLU A 257 -27.37 -1.21 4.43
C GLU A 257 -25.91 -1.59 4.69
N LYS A 258 -25.44 -1.35 5.91
CA LYS A 258 -24.09 -1.70 6.35
C LYS A 258 -24.07 -3.12 6.90
N SER A 259 -23.04 -3.87 6.53
CA SER A 259 -22.82 -5.19 7.14
C SER A 259 -22.47 -5.04 8.63
N PRO A 260 -23.05 -5.86 9.51
CA PRO A 260 -22.71 -5.87 10.94
C PRO A 260 -21.28 -6.37 11.20
N THR A 261 -20.64 -6.96 10.21
CA THR A 261 -19.25 -7.44 10.32
C THR A 261 -18.22 -6.36 10.01
N TRP A 262 -18.63 -5.21 9.50
CA TRP A 262 -17.70 -4.12 9.19
C TRP A 262 -17.27 -3.41 10.48
N GLN A 263 -15.95 -3.29 10.65
CA GLN A 263 -15.34 -2.61 11.81
C GLN A 263 -15.12 -1.12 11.56
N GLY A 264 -15.12 -0.68 10.31
CA GLY A 264 -14.95 0.71 9.93
C GLY A 264 -16.15 1.58 10.30
N GLN A 265 -15.90 2.88 10.43
CA GLN A 265 -16.90 3.88 10.79
C GLN A 265 -17.02 4.91 9.66
N SER A 266 -18.25 5.14 9.21
CA SER A 266 -18.51 6.12 8.16
C SER A 266 -18.07 7.53 8.56
N PHE A 267 -17.57 8.30 7.59
CA PHE A 267 -17.32 9.74 7.66
C PHE A 267 -18.17 10.52 6.65
N ALA A 268 -19.30 9.96 6.20
CA ALA A 268 -20.21 10.62 5.26
C ALA A 268 -20.79 11.92 5.82
N SER A 269 -21.04 11.99 7.14
CA SER A 269 -21.48 13.22 7.81
C SER A 269 -20.45 14.35 7.71
N TRP A 270 -19.15 14.03 7.71
CA TRP A 270 -18.07 15.00 7.53
C TRP A 270 -18.05 15.51 6.09
N ILE A 271 -18.22 14.62 5.11
CA ILE A 271 -18.33 15.00 3.69
C ILE A 271 -19.54 15.92 3.47
N ARG A 272 -20.69 15.61 4.10
CA ARG A 272 -21.91 16.41 4.04
C ARG A 272 -21.87 17.67 4.91
N GLN A 273 -20.82 17.85 5.72
CA GLN A 273 -20.65 18.97 6.67
C GLN A 273 -21.79 19.05 7.71
N THR A 274 -22.37 17.93 8.10
CA THR A 274 -23.42 17.84 9.11
C THR A 274 -22.86 17.56 10.50
N GLU A 275 -21.64 17.10 10.60
CA GLU A 275 -20.91 16.86 11.86
C GLU A 275 -19.45 17.31 11.71
N SER A 276 -18.86 17.68 12.84
CA SER A 276 -17.42 17.97 12.88
C SER A 276 -16.60 16.70 12.85
N PRO A 277 -15.47 16.66 12.10
CA PRO A 277 -14.55 15.55 12.13
C PRO A 277 -13.98 15.31 13.53
N ILE A 278 -13.82 14.04 13.90
CA ILE A 278 -13.18 13.60 15.14
C ILE A 278 -12.00 12.69 14.83
N PHE A 279 -10.92 12.81 15.58
CA PHE A 279 -9.79 11.92 15.45
C PHE A 279 -10.14 10.48 15.82
N ARG A 280 -9.76 9.52 14.96
CA ARG A 280 -9.90 8.08 15.18
C ARG A 280 -8.54 7.43 15.32
N PRO A 281 -8.30 6.62 16.37
CA PRO A 281 -7.04 5.90 16.50
C PRO A 281 -6.84 4.92 15.33
N PHE A 282 -5.60 4.77 14.90
CA PHE A 282 -5.22 3.76 13.94
C PHE A 282 -4.68 2.53 14.67
N TYR A 283 -5.23 1.37 14.35
CA TYR A 283 -4.72 0.07 14.77
C TYR A 283 -4.25 -0.71 13.54
N GLY A 284 -3.09 -1.35 13.63
CA GLY A 284 -2.55 -2.10 12.51
C GLY A 284 -1.67 -3.27 12.93
N GLU A 285 -1.52 -4.21 12.03
CA GLU A 285 -0.52 -5.30 12.13
C GLU A 285 0.27 -5.41 10.83
N THR A 286 1.54 -5.84 10.94
CA THR A 286 2.37 -6.06 9.75
C THR A 286 1.82 -7.21 8.90
N GLY A 287 2.21 -7.22 7.63
CA GLY A 287 1.97 -8.34 6.72
C GLY A 287 2.70 -9.62 7.16
N PHE A 288 3.02 -10.49 6.21
CA PHE A 288 3.81 -11.69 6.47
C PHE A 288 5.24 -11.28 6.88
N PRO A 289 5.72 -11.59 8.12
CA PRO A 289 6.99 -11.08 8.63
C PRO A 289 8.18 -11.93 8.17
N PHE A 290 8.30 -12.21 6.87
CA PHE A 290 9.41 -12.99 6.30
C PHE A 290 10.76 -12.25 6.44
N ILE A 291 10.74 -10.92 6.52
CA ILE A 291 11.86 -10.09 6.95
C ILE A 291 11.49 -9.46 8.29
N GLN A 292 12.36 -9.62 9.27
CA GLN A 292 12.17 -9.05 10.60
C GLN A 292 13.21 -7.98 10.86
N PHE A 293 12.77 -6.73 10.91
CA PHE A 293 13.63 -5.61 11.25
C PHE A 293 14.11 -5.69 12.69
N LYS A 294 15.35 -5.28 12.90
CA LYS A 294 15.95 -5.25 14.21
C LYS A 294 15.28 -4.19 15.08
N VAL A 295 14.98 -4.58 16.31
CA VAL A 295 14.55 -3.68 17.39
C VAL A 295 15.60 -3.78 18.48
N GLU A 296 16.11 -2.66 18.96
CA GLU A 296 17.17 -2.65 19.95
C GLU A 296 16.75 -3.38 21.23
N GLY A 297 17.60 -4.28 21.71
CA GLY A 297 17.34 -5.08 22.89
C GLY A 297 16.29 -6.19 22.74
N VAL A 298 15.81 -6.45 21.52
CA VAL A 298 14.76 -7.45 21.27
C VAL A 298 15.28 -8.58 20.39
N GLU A 299 15.28 -9.79 20.90
CA GLU A 299 15.44 -11.00 20.09
C GLU A 299 14.08 -11.41 19.53
N ARG A 300 13.95 -11.40 18.19
CA ARG A 300 12.70 -11.70 17.47
C ARG A 300 12.48 -13.22 17.38
N PRO A 301 11.21 -13.68 17.29
CA PRO A 301 10.90 -15.10 17.00
C PRO A 301 11.55 -15.54 15.69
N LYS A 302 12.27 -16.65 15.69
CA LYS A 302 12.84 -17.20 14.45
C LYS A 302 11.73 -17.77 13.57
N LEU A 303 11.60 -17.29 12.36
CA LEU A 303 10.71 -17.84 11.34
C LEU A 303 11.51 -18.69 10.35
N PRO A 304 10.89 -19.71 9.73
CA PRO A 304 11.51 -20.41 8.61
C PRO A 304 11.66 -19.43 7.43
N PRO A 305 12.60 -19.71 6.51
CA PRO A 305 12.66 -19.01 5.24
C PRO A 305 11.33 -19.11 4.47
N MET A 306 11.06 -18.17 3.57
CA MET A 306 9.79 -18.08 2.86
C MET A 306 9.52 -19.33 2.01
N ASP A 307 10.52 -19.88 1.36
CA ASP A 307 10.47 -21.12 0.56
C ASP A 307 10.15 -22.36 1.39
N GLU A 308 10.60 -22.40 2.65
CA GLU A 308 10.20 -23.46 3.60
C GLU A 308 8.79 -23.25 4.14
N ALA A 309 8.41 -22.00 4.43
CA ALA A 309 7.16 -21.63 5.07
C ALA A 309 5.95 -21.71 4.15
N THR A 310 6.14 -21.63 2.84
CA THR A 310 5.07 -21.55 1.84
C THR A 310 5.12 -22.72 0.86
N ASP A 311 3.98 -22.97 0.22
CA ASP A 311 3.87 -23.81 -0.96
C ASP A 311 3.24 -22.99 -2.11
N ILE A 312 3.51 -23.40 -3.34
CA ILE A 312 2.79 -22.88 -4.50
C ILE A 312 1.53 -23.74 -4.66
N ASP A 313 0.34 -23.14 -4.49
CA ASP A 313 -0.92 -23.88 -4.55
C ASP A 313 -1.67 -23.61 -5.87
N PRO A 314 -1.89 -24.62 -6.71
CA PRO A 314 -2.66 -24.47 -7.95
C PRO A 314 -4.10 -24.01 -7.73
N ASN A 315 -4.72 -24.33 -6.58
CA ASN A 315 -6.07 -23.89 -6.26
C ASN A 315 -6.16 -22.37 -5.95
N PHE A 316 -5.01 -21.76 -5.65
CA PHE A 316 -4.86 -20.33 -5.43
C PHE A 316 -4.07 -19.66 -6.57
N ASN A 317 -4.31 -20.10 -7.80
CA ASN A 317 -3.69 -19.53 -9.00
C ASN A 317 -2.16 -19.50 -8.92
N TYR A 318 -1.55 -20.59 -8.43
CA TYR A 318 -0.11 -20.72 -8.24
C TYR A 318 0.50 -19.64 -7.33
N GLN A 319 -0.27 -19.08 -6.42
CA GLN A 319 0.22 -18.15 -5.40
C GLN A 319 0.99 -18.90 -4.30
N PHE A 320 1.87 -18.18 -3.61
CA PHE A 320 2.50 -18.66 -2.40
C PHE A 320 1.47 -18.70 -1.27
N VAL A 321 1.19 -19.89 -0.76
CA VAL A 321 0.27 -20.11 0.37
C VAL A 321 1.06 -20.56 1.58
N LEU A 322 0.84 -19.91 2.72
CA LEU A 322 1.48 -20.26 3.96
C LEU A 322 1.01 -21.65 4.44
N LYS A 323 1.95 -22.53 4.77
CA LYS A 323 1.66 -23.86 5.32
C LYS A 323 1.02 -23.75 6.71
N ASP A 324 -0.05 -24.52 6.96
CA ASP A 324 -0.82 -24.48 8.19
C ASP A 324 0.04 -24.63 9.45
N GLN A 325 1.07 -25.48 9.40
CA GLN A 325 1.98 -25.73 10.53
C GLN A 325 2.74 -24.47 10.99
N TYR A 326 2.88 -23.45 10.15
CA TYR A 326 3.57 -22.21 10.46
C TYR A 326 2.62 -21.03 10.75
N LEU A 327 1.31 -21.20 10.50
CA LEU A 327 0.32 -20.13 10.58
C LEU A 327 0.33 -19.42 11.96
N ALA A 328 0.22 -20.17 13.04
CA ALA A 328 0.20 -19.62 14.40
C ALA A 328 1.49 -18.81 14.68
N ARG A 329 2.65 -19.40 14.35
CA ARG A 329 3.97 -18.80 14.60
C ARG A 329 4.18 -17.52 13.78
N VAL A 330 3.70 -17.51 12.55
CA VAL A 330 3.76 -16.32 11.68
C VAL A 330 2.87 -15.20 12.21
N ILE A 331 1.63 -15.53 12.63
CA ILE A 331 0.70 -14.56 13.23
C ILE A 331 1.29 -13.98 14.52
N GLU A 332 1.87 -14.82 15.37
CA GLU A 332 2.51 -14.36 16.62
C GLU A 332 3.72 -13.44 16.38
N ALA A 333 4.46 -13.67 15.30
CA ALA A 333 5.67 -12.91 14.99
C ALA A 333 5.40 -11.48 14.42
N LYS A 334 4.16 -11.18 14.02
CA LYS A 334 3.78 -9.87 13.49
C LYS A 334 3.95 -8.75 14.53
N GLN A 335 4.45 -7.59 14.11
CA GLN A 335 4.32 -6.39 14.92
C GLN A 335 2.88 -5.86 14.90
N ARG A 336 2.46 -5.20 15.97
CA ARG A 336 1.18 -4.49 16.08
C ARG A 336 1.44 -3.06 16.51
N CYS A 337 0.61 -2.16 16.03
CA CYS A 337 0.74 -0.75 16.27
C CYS A 337 -0.61 -0.12 16.66
N LEU A 338 -0.57 0.79 17.63
CA LEU A 338 -1.63 1.76 17.86
C LEU A 338 -1.04 3.16 17.68
N ARG A 339 -1.70 3.97 16.89
CA ARG A 339 -1.37 5.37 16.70
C ARG A 339 -2.54 6.25 17.13
N THR A 340 -2.21 7.27 17.91
CA THR A 340 -3.08 8.38 18.26
C THR A 340 -2.66 9.65 17.51
N ARG A 341 -3.14 10.82 17.89
CA ARG A 341 -2.75 12.10 17.26
C ARG A 341 -1.26 12.41 17.46
N HIS A 342 -0.76 12.20 18.68
CA HIS A 342 0.60 12.57 19.08
C HIS A 342 1.52 11.39 19.29
N TRP A 343 0.98 10.20 19.55
CA TRP A 343 1.75 9.04 19.98
C TRP A 343 1.60 7.83 19.07
N LYS A 344 2.65 7.03 19.02
CA LYS A 344 2.65 5.70 18.40
C LYS A 344 3.25 4.70 19.39
N ILE A 345 2.54 3.60 19.66
CA ILE A 345 3.06 2.44 20.38
C ILE A 345 3.21 1.27 19.40
N VAL A 346 4.33 0.58 19.48
CA VAL A 346 4.63 -0.61 18.67
C VAL A 346 4.86 -1.79 19.60
N CYS A 347 4.06 -2.82 19.44
CA CYS A 347 4.25 -4.13 20.07
C CYS A 347 5.12 -5.00 19.17
N THR A 348 6.29 -5.40 19.66
CA THR A 348 7.22 -6.28 18.98
C THR A 348 7.30 -7.61 19.74
N PRO A 349 6.90 -8.75 19.15
CA PRO A 349 7.03 -10.05 19.78
C PRO A 349 8.50 -10.46 19.97
N THR A 350 8.79 -11.13 21.08
CA THR A 350 10.13 -11.61 21.43
C THR A 350 10.24 -13.13 21.24
N ALA A 351 11.47 -13.63 21.12
CA ALA A 351 11.74 -15.06 21.02
C ALA A 351 11.32 -15.84 22.27
N SER A 352 11.22 -15.19 23.43
CA SER A 352 10.72 -15.79 24.67
C SER A 352 9.20 -15.89 24.76
N GLY A 353 8.46 -15.40 23.74
CA GLY A 353 6.99 -15.34 23.74
C GLY A 353 6.43 -14.13 24.51
N SER A 354 7.27 -13.24 25.01
CA SER A 354 6.83 -11.96 25.61
C SER A 354 6.61 -10.89 24.57
N ARG A 355 6.04 -9.76 25.01
CA ARG A 355 5.76 -8.57 24.18
C ARG A 355 6.68 -7.43 24.61
N HIS A 356 7.41 -6.85 23.67
CA HIS A 356 8.18 -5.62 23.89
C HIS A 356 7.39 -4.44 23.31
N PHE A 357 7.33 -3.32 24.04
CA PHE A 357 6.62 -2.12 23.62
C PHE A 357 7.56 -0.94 23.46
N GLY A 358 7.62 -0.37 22.27
CA GLY A 358 8.25 0.91 21.97
C GLY A 358 7.20 2.01 21.94
N LEU A 359 7.52 3.20 22.45
CA LEU A 359 6.64 4.38 22.48
C LEU A 359 7.33 5.56 21.81
N PHE A 360 6.66 6.21 20.86
CA PHE A 360 7.19 7.30 20.04
C PHE A 360 6.22 8.47 20.01
N GLN A 361 6.74 9.69 20.16
CA GLN A 361 5.95 10.92 20.09
C GLN A 361 6.02 11.49 18.68
N ILE A 362 5.15 11.01 17.80
CA ILE A 362 5.20 11.28 16.36
C ILE A 362 4.92 12.74 15.97
N SER A 363 4.33 13.55 16.84
CA SER A 363 4.17 14.99 16.60
C SER A 363 5.50 15.76 16.64
N ASN A 364 6.47 15.30 17.40
CA ASN A 364 7.78 15.94 17.60
C ASN A 364 8.94 15.10 17.03
N ASP A 365 8.67 13.85 16.67
CA ASP A 365 9.62 12.87 16.15
C ASP A 365 8.90 12.06 15.05
N PRO A 366 8.64 12.67 13.89
CA PRO A 366 7.82 12.06 12.83
C PRO A 366 8.44 10.77 12.27
N ASP A 367 9.77 10.63 12.36
CA ASP A 367 10.49 9.43 11.92
C ASP A 367 10.56 8.34 13.00
N GLY A 368 10.10 8.61 14.22
CA GLY A 368 10.02 7.62 15.29
C GLY A 368 11.38 7.08 15.73
N GLU A 369 12.40 7.96 15.84
CA GLU A 369 13.75 7.57 16.22
C GLU A 369 13.92 7.39 17.74
N LYS A 370 13.16 8.14 18.55
CA LYS A 370 13.33 8.23 19.99
C LYS A 370 12.30 7.40 20.74
N ASN A 371 12.71 6.23 21.21
CA ASN A 371 11.85 5.43 22.10
C ASN A 371 11.73 6.10 23.48
N LEU A 372 10.51 6.50 23.83
CA LEU A 372 10.16 7.19 25.07
C LEU A 372 9.50 6.27 26.11
N ALA A 373 9.46 4.97 25.91
CA ALA A 373 8.78 4.01 26.80
C ALA A 373 9.19 4.13 28.26
N THR A 374 10.48 4.36 28.54
CA THR A 374 11.00 4.55 29.89
C THR A 374 10.81 5.97 30.45
N LYS A 375 10.62 6.96 29.56
CA LYS A 375 10.47 8.38 29.95
C LYS A 375 9.03 8.79 30.14
N ARG A 376 8.09 8.07 29.52
CA ARG A 376 6.64 8.35 29.57
C ARG A 376 5.86 7.07 29.93
N PRO A 377 6.12 6.46 31.09
CA PRO A 377 5.51 5.19 31.47
C PRO A 377 3.98 5.28 31.62
N GLU A 378 3.44 6.46 31.96
CA GLU A 378 2.01 6.68 32.03
C GLU A 378 1.32 6.61 30.67
N VAL A 379 1.91 7.22 29.64
CA VAL A 379 1.42 7.17 28.25
C VAL A 379 1.55 5.76 27.72
N LEU A 380 2.68 5.11 27.96
CA LEU A 380 2.91 3.73 27.56
C LEU A 380 1.83 2.81 28.15
N ALA A 381 1.55 2.90 29.44
CA ALA A 381 0.57 2.05 30.10
C ALA A 381 -0.84 2.21 29.51
N SER A 382 -1.31 3.44 29.29
CA SER A 382 -2.61 3.72 28.70
C SER A 382 -2.74 3.15 27.29
N MET A 383 -1.75 3.38 26.45
CA MET A 383 -1.74 2.89 25.05
C MET A 383 -1.53 1.39 24.97
N GLN A 384 -0.74 0.80 25.86
CA GLN A 384 -0.54 -0.64 25.93
C GLN A 384 -1.85 -1.38 26.24
N ILE A 385 -2.60 -0.93 27.23
CA ILE A 385 -3.91 -1.50 27.58
C ILE A 385 -4.84 -1.48 26.35
N ALA A 386 -4.89 -0.36 25.62
CA ALA A 386 -5.74 -0.23 24.43
C ALA A 386 -5.27 -1.14 23.30
N LEU A 387 -3.96 -1.24 23.05
CA LEU A 387 -3.42 -2.10 22.01
C LEU A 387 -3.61 -3.58 22.33
N GLU A 388 -3.36 -4.00 23.57
CA GLU A 388 -3.59 -5.38 24.02
C GLU A 388 -5.06 -5.77 23.94
N ARG A 389 -5.99 -4.87 24.33
CA ARG A 389 -7.42 -5.07 24.16
C ARG A 389 -7.78 -5.32 22.69
N TRP A 390 -7.24 -4.53 21.77
CA TRP A 390 -7.47 -4.76 20.34
C TRP A 390 -6.88 -6.08 19.86
N MET A 391 -5.66 -6.42 20.29
CA MET A 391 -5.00 -7.67 19.91
C MET A 391 -5.77 -8.92 20.39
N ASP A 392 -6.22 -8.89 21.64
CA ASP A 392 -6.79 -10.07 22.31
C ASP A 392 -8.32 -10.17 22.12
N GLN A 393 -9.02 -9.05 22.01
CA GLN A 393 -10.49 -8.99 21.97
C GLN A 393 -11.05 -8.42 20.66
N LYS A 394 -10.18 -7.97 19.75
CA LYS A 394 -10.56 -7.26 18.49
C LYS A 394 -11.43 -6.01 18.75
N ALA A 395 -11.27 -5.37 19.90
CA ALA A 395 -12.04 -4.22 20.34
C ALA A 395 -11.18 -2.95 20.33
N GLU A 396 -11.51 -1.99 19.45
CA GLU A 396 -10.87 -0.68 19.43
C GLU A 396 -11.30 0.15 20.67
N THR A 397 -10.38 1.00 21.13
CA THR A 397 -10.60 1.92 22.25
C THR A 397 -10.55 3.36 21.71
N SER A 398 -11.52 4.20 22.11
CA SER A 398 -11.56 5.60 21.68
C SER A 398 -10.42 6.41 22.32
N ILE A 399 -10.07 7.57 21.74
CA ILE A 399 -9.07 8.47 22.32
C ILE A 399 -9.47 8.91 23.74
N ALA A 400 -10.74 9.19 23.98
CA ALA A 400 -11.23 9.60 25.28
C ALA A 400 -11.09 8.47 26.33
N ASP A 401 -11.19 7.22 25.92
CA ASP A 401 -10.99 6.07 26.83
C ASP A 401 -9.51 5.73 27.02
N ILE A 402 -8.65 6.00 26.02
CA ILE A 402 -7.20 5.85 26.17
C ILE A 402 -6.65 6.95 27.09
N PHE A 403 -7.10 8.17 26.91
CA PHE A 403 -6.67 9.36 27.64
C PHE A 403 -7.88 10.13 28.21
N PRO A 404 -8.45 9.70 29.33
CA PRO A 404 -9.64 10.34 29.91
C PRO A 404 -9.44 11.81 30.33
N GLN A 405 -8.20 12.23 30.55
CA GLN A 405 -7.83 13.62 30.91
C GLN A 405 -7.33 14.43 29.70
N GLY A 406 -7.49 13.92 28.49
CA GLY A 406 -6.92 14.45 27.27
C GLY A 406 -5.58 13.79 26.89
N GLU A 407 -5.34 13.71 25.59
CA GLU A 407 -4.09 13.14 25.07
C GLU A 407 -2.93 14.08 25.40
N PRO A 408 -1.84 13.60 26.06
CA PRO A 408 -0.68 14.45 26.36
C PRO A 408 0.11 14.80 25.09
N GLU A 409 0.56 16.05 25.03
CA GLU A 409 1.43 16.55 23.94
C GLU A 409 2.89 16.16 24.18
#